data_6c37aa74a2600df0fdd107f41670c71a
#
_entry.id   6c37aa74a2600df0fdd107f41670c71a
#
_cell.length_a   1.000
_cell.length_b   1.000
_cell.length_c   1.000
_cell.angle_alpha   90.00
_cell.angle_beta   90.00
_cell.angle_gamma   90.00
#
_symmetry.space_group_name_H-M   'P 1'
#
loop_
_entity.id
_entity.type
_entity.pdbx_description
1 polymer ?
#
loop_
_entity_poly.entity_id
_entity_poly.type
_entity_poly.pdbx_seq_one_letter_code
_entity_poly.pdbx_strand_id
1 'polypeptide(L)'
;MNIRLGFGYDVHKLVENRDLWLGGIKIDYELGLLGHSDADVLIHAICDALLGAANMRDIGYHFPDTAAETLNVDSKILLRKTMELIATKGYTLGNIDATVCAERPKLNPHVPAMKACLAEVMGVDEDQISIKATTTEKLGFTGRMEGISAYATVLIQKG
;
A
#
# COMPACT_ATOMS: atom_id res chain seq x y z
N MET A 1 5.65 -26.68 5.61
CA MET A 1 6.03 -25.46 4.84
C MET A 1 5.67 -24.23 5.66
N ASN A 2 6.65 -23.43 6.01
CA ASN A 2 6.46 -22.24 6.86
C ASN A 2 6.27 -20.96 6.03
N ILE A 3 5.61 -21.10 4.90
CA ILE A 3 5.37 -20.01 3.94
C ILE A 3 3.88 -19.68 3.93
N ARG A 4 3.53 -18.41 3.92
CA ARG A 4 2.15 -17.91 3.83
C ARG A 4 2.04 -16.88 2.72
N LEU A 5 0.96 -16.98 1.95
CA LEU A 5 0.57 -16.02 0.94
C LEU A 5 -0.51 -15.09 1.51
N GLY A 6 -0.42 -13.80 1.23
CA GLY A 6 -1.45 -12.82 1.54
C GLY A 6 -1.81 -12.00 0.32
N PHE A 7 -3.05 -11.56 0.25
CA PHE A 7 -3.57 -10.68 -0.79
C PHE A 7 -4.24 -9.48 -0.15
N GLY A 8 -3.98 -8.29 -0.67
CA GLY A 8 -4.59 -7.05 -0.23
C GLY A 8 -5.13 -6.25 -1.41
N TYR A 9 -6.22 -5.55 -1.17
CA TYR A 9 -6.85 -4.64 -2.11
C TYR A 9 -7.25 -3.38 -1.36
N ASP A 10 -7.03 -2.21 -1.97
CA ASP A 10 -7.56 -0.95 -1.45
C ASP A 10 -7.91 -0.01 -2.60
N VAL A 11 -8.79 0.93 -2.34
CA VAL A 11 -9.25 1.95 -3.29
C VAL A 11 -9.56 3.25 -2.56
N HIS A 12 -9.13 4.36 -3.13
CA HIS A 12 -9.45 5.69 -2.64
C HIS A 12 -9.89 6.60 -3.78
N LYS A 13 -10.81 7.52 -3.45
CA LYS A 13 -11.33 8.51 -4.40
C LYS A 13 -10.31 9.62 -4.63
N LEU A 14 -10.16 10.06 -5.88
CA LEU A 14 -9.40 11.26 -6.25
C LEU A 14 -10.25 12.50 -5.98
N VAL A 15 -9.66 13.48 -5.28
CA VAL A 15 -10.32 14.74 -4.92
C VAL A 15 -9.36 15.91 -5.04
N GLU A 16 -9.93 17.12 -5.13
CA GLU A 16 -9.16 18.37 -5.09
C GLU A 16 -8.66 18.65 -3.66
N ASN A 17 -7.66 19.51 -3.55
CA ASN A 17 -7.12 20.02 -2.27
C ASN A 17 -6.56 18.95 -1.33
N ARG A 18 -6.06 17.87 -1.90
CA ARG A 18 -5.31 16.82 -1.19
C ARG A 18 -4.02 16.52 -1.92
N ASP A 19 -2.94 16.30 -1.17
CA ASP A 19 -1.70 15.77 -1.72
C ASP A 19 -1.88 14.31 -2.15
N LEU A 20 -1.20 13.92 -3.21
CA LEU A 20 -1.17 12.54 -3.66
C LEU A 20 0.03 11.82 -3.04
N TRP A 21 -0.25 10.98 -2.05
CA TRP A 21 0.71 10.05 -1.46
C TRP A 21 0.51 8.65 -2.01
N LEU A 22 1.56 8.06 -2.53
CA LEU A 22 1.51 6.73 -3.13
C LEU A 22 2.85 6.02 -3.00
N GLY A 23 2.84 4.83 -2.41
CA GLY A 23 4.08 4.09 -2.16
C GLY A 23 5.05 4.81 -1.22
N GLY A 24 4.54 5.61 -0.31
CA GLY A 24 5.30 6.37 0.68
C GLY A 24 5.90 7.67 0.17
N ILE A 25 5.69 8.03 -1.09
CA ILE A 25 6.22 9.26 -1.69
C ILE A 25 5.10 10.21 -2.10
N LYS A 26 5.37 11.50 -2.05
CA LYS A 26 4.47 12.52 -2.56
C LYS A 26 4.69 12.68 -4.06
N ILE A 27 3.62 12.57 -4.82
CA ILE A 27 3.63 12.75 -6.28
C ILE A 27 3.04 14.12 -6.60
N ASP A 28 3.74 14.90 -7.42
CA ASP A 28 3.23 16.18 -7.91
C ASP A 28 2.09 15.94 -8.90
N TYR A 29 0.87 16.19 -8.44
CA TYR A 29 -0.37 16.00 -9.19
C TYR A 29 -1.45 16.94 -8.64
N GLU A 30 -2.37 17.34 -9.49
CA GLU A 30 -3.44 18.29 -9.15
C GLU A 30 -4.51 17.72 -8.21
N LEU A 31 -4.65 16.39 -8.15
CA LEU A 31 -5.58 15.67 -7.26
C LEU A 31 -4.82 14.80 -6.29
N GLY A 32 -5.43 14.53 -5.15
CA GLY A 32 -4.93 13.56 -4.17
C GLY A 32 -6.00 12.57 -3.77
N LEU A 33 -5.62 11.57 -2.99
CA LEU A 33 -6.54 10.54 -2.53
C LEU A 33 -7.22 10.94 -1.22
N LEU A 34 -8.52 10.67 -1.14
CA LEU A 34 -9.34 10.97 0.03
C LEU A 34 -9.36 9.77 0.98
N GLY A 35 -9.03 10.00 2.24
CA GLY A 35 -9.11 9.02 3.30
C GLY A 35 -8.84 9.65 4.66
N HIS A 36 -8.99 8.84 5.72
CA HIS A 36 -8.76 9.26 7.10
C HIS A 36 -7.27 9.55 7.36
N SER A 37 -6.37 8.72 6.80
CA SER A 37 -4.92 8.90 6.80
C SER A 37 -4.47 9.78 5.61
N ASP A 38 -3.23 9.62 5.16
CA ASP A 38 -2.75 10.20 3.89
C ASP A 38 -3.34 9.51 2.66
N ALA A 39 -4.13 8.45 2.86
CA ALA A 39 -4.80 7.66 1.83
C ALA A 39 -3.85 7.01 0.81
N ASP A 40 -2.65 6.61 1.25
CA ASP A 40 -1.71 5.86 0.41
C ASP A 40 -2.26 4.47 0.12
N VAL A 41 -2.95 4.36 -1.00
CA VAL A 41 -3.68 3.13 -1.39
C VAL A 41 -2.75 1.93 -1.59
N LEU A 42 -1.51 2.16 -2.03
CA LEU A 42 -0.54 1.08 -2.22
C LEU A 42 -0.05 0.54 -0.87
N ILE A 43 0.32 1.40 0.06
CA ILE A 43 0.72 0.97 1.41
C ILE A 43 -0.44 0.24 2.10
N HIS A 44 -1.66 0.73 1.99
CA HIS A 44 -2.83 0.09 2.61
C HIS A 44 -3.05 -1.32 2.06
N ALA A 45 -2.93 -1.52 0.75
CA ALA A 45 -3.05 -2.85 0.13
C ALA A 45 -1.93 -3.79 0.62
N ILE A 46 -0.71 -3.29 0.76
CA ILE A 46 0.42 -4.07 1.27
C ILE A 46 0.20 -4.45 2.74
N CYS A 47 -0.26 -3.52 3.58
CA CYS A 47 -0.60 -3.81 4.98
C CYS A 47 -1.65 -4.92 5.10
N ASP A 48 -2.72 -4.83 4.32
CA ASP A 48 -3.77 -5.85 4.30
C ASP A 48 -3.24 -7.22 3.86
N ALA A 49 -2.39 -7.25 2.86
CA ALA A 49 -1.77 -8.48 2.39
C ALA A 49 -0.90 -9.13 3.49
N LEU A 50 -0.09 -8.34 4.18
CA LEU A 50 0.77 -8.80 5.27
C LEU A 50 -0.03 -9.35 6.45
N LEU A 51 -1.04 -8.59 6.88
CA LEU A 51 -1.91 -8.99 7.99
C LEU A 51 -2.71 -10.25 7.63
N GLY A 52 -3.26 -10.31 6.42
CA GLY A 52 -3.99 -11.48 5.94
C GLY A 52 -3.12 -12.73 5.89
N ALA A 53 -1.89 -12.63 5.37
CA ALA A 53 -0.94 -13.74 5.34
C ALA A 53 -0.63 -14.28 6.75
N ALA A 54 -0.50 -13.40 7.73
CA ALA A 54 -0.24 -13.76 9.13
C ALA A 54 -1.50 -14.20 9.90
N ASN A 55 -2.67 -14.24 9.26
CA ASN A 55 -3.96 -14.50 9.90
C ASN A 55 -4.22 -13.53 11.07
N MET A 56 -4.07 -12.23 10.76
CA MET A 56 -4.24 -11.12 11.71
C MET A 56 -5.32 -10.12 11.27
N ARG A 57 -6.25 -10.54 10.40
CA ARG A 57 -7.34 -9.71 9.87
C ARG A 57 -6.82 -8.62 8.93
N ASP A 58 -7.26 -7.39 9.07
CA ASP A 58 -7.03 -6.30 8.14
C ASP A 58 -6.54 -5.02 8.84
N ILE A 59 -6.19 -4.02 8.04
CA ILE A 59 -5.70 -2.74 8.52
C ILE A 59 -6.74 -2.00 9.37
N GLY A 60 -8.02 -2.09 9.02
CA GLY A 60 -9.11 -1.43 9.76
C GLY A 60 -9.30 -1.98 11.16
N TYR A 61 -8.99 -3.25 11.37
CA TYR A 61 -9.04 -3.85 12.70
C TYR A 61 -7.92 -3.33 13.62
N HIS A 62 -6.70 -3.18 13.10
CA HIS A 62 -5.54 -2.74 13.88
C HIS A 62 -5.43 -1.22 13.98
N PHE A 63 -5.88 -0.50 12.97
CA PHE A 63 -5.77 0.95 12.86
C PHE A 63 -7.11 1.55 12.44
N PRO A 64 -8.12 1.57 13.34
CA PRO A 64 -9.46 2.06 12.99
C PRO A 64 -9.42 3.50 12.48
N ASP A 65 -10.15 3.77 11.42
CA ASP A 65 -10.28 5.10 10.83
C ASP A 65 -11.11 6.07 11.71
N THR A 66 -11.72 5.56 12.77
CA THR A 66 -12.43 6.36 13.80
C THR A 66 -11.49 6.85 14.89
N ALA A 67 -10.25 6.35 14.98
CA ALA A 67 -9.30 6.74 16.00
C ALA A 67 -8.66 8.09 15.66
N ALA A 68 -8.61 9.02 16.63
CA ALA A 68 -7.95 10.31 16.44
C ALA A 68 -6.46 10.18 16.08
N GLU A 69 -5.80 9.13 16.58
CA GLU A 69 -4.38 8.82 16.36
C GLU A 69 -4.04 8.50 14.90
N THR A 70 -5.02 8.05 14.12
CA THR A 70 -4.84 7.68 12.71
C THR A 70 -5.29 8.78 11.75
N LEU A 71 -5.85 9.88 12.27
CA LEU A 71 -6.25 11.01 11.45
C LEU A 71 -5.01 11.69 10.82
N ASN A 72 -4.99 11.78 9.49
CA ASN A 72 -3.89 12.31 8.69
C ASN A 72 -2.54 11.63 8.96
N VAL A 73 -2.54 10.41 9.50
CA VAL A 73 -1.31 9.68 9.76
C VAL A 73 -0.57 9.36 8.46
N ASP A 74 0.74 9.42 8.53
CA ASP A 74 1.61 8.93 7.48
C ASP A 74 1.52 7.41 7.41
N SER A 75 1.07 6.87 6.28
CA SER A 75 0.86 5.42 6.11
C SER A 75 2.16 4.61 6.24
N LYS A 76 3.33 5.24 6.09
CA LYS A 76 4.61 4.58 6.40
C LYS A 76 4.70 4.12 7.85
N ILE A 77 4.07 4.86 8.77
CA ILE A 77 3.97 4.46 10.18
C ILE A 77 3.12 3.21 10.32
N LEU A 78 2.00 3.15 9.60
CA LEU A 78 1.12 1.97 9.59
C LEU A 78 1.85 0.74 9.03
N LEU A 79 2.62 0.92 7.97
CA LEU A 79 3.40 -0.16 7.37
C LEU A 79 4.47 -0.67 8.34
N ARG A 80 5.19 0.22 9.01
CA ARG A 80 6.19 -0.17 10.01
C ARG A 80 5.56 -0.97 11.15
N LYS A 81 4.44 -0.49 11.69
CA LYS A 81 3.69 -1.20 12.74
C LYS A 81 3.17 -2.56 12.25
N THR A 82 2.75 -2.65 11.00
CA THR A 82 2.31 -3.92 10.40
C THR A 82 3.46 -4.93 10.33
N MET A 83 4.66 -4.48 9.94
CA MET A 83 5.85 -5.34 9.96
C MET A 83 6.18 -5.83 11.37
N GLU A 84 6.07 -4.96 12.37
CA GLU A 84 6.24 -5.33 13.77
C GLU A 84 5.21 -6.37 14.21
N LEU A 85 3.94 -6.20 13.83
CA LEU A 85 2.86 -7.14 14.15
C LEU A 85 3.13 -8.54 13.59
N ILE A 86 3.49 -8.67 12.32
CA ILE A 86 3.78 -10.00 11.74
C ILE A 86 5.03 -10.62 12.36
N ALA A 87 6.00 -9.81 12.76
CA ALA A 87 7.20 -10.27 13.45
C ALA A 87 6.88 -10.88 14.83
N THR A 88 5.84 -10.38 15.53
CA THR A 88 5.39 -10.99 16.80
C THR A 88 4.97 -12.46 16.65
N LYS A 89 4.55 -12.85 15.45
CA LYS A 89 4.22 -14.25 15.12
C LYS A 89 5.40 -15.01 14.49
N GLY A 90 6.57 -14.39 14.43
CA GLY A 90 7.78 -15.01 13.90
C GLY A 90 7.87 -14.99 12.37
N TYR A 91 7.08 -14.14 11.70
CA TYR A 91 7.13 -14.01 10.24
C TYR A 91 8.07 -12.90 9.80
N THR A 92 8.74 -13.14 8.69
CA THR A 92 9.51 -12.16 7.93
C THR A 92 8.99 -12.10 6.50
N LEU A 93 9.26 -11.00 5.81
CA LEU A 93 8.88 -10.84 4.41
C LEU A 93 9.75 -11.72 3.50
N GLY A 94 9.12 -12.47 2.60
CA GLY A 94 9.77 -13.09 1.46
C GLY A 94 9.85 -12.11 0.29
N ASN A 95 8.68 -11.76 -0.27
CA ASN A 95 8.59 -10.74 -1.33
C ASN A 95 7.18 -10.12 -1.40
N ILE A 96 7.11 -9.02 -2.12
CA ILE A 96 5.86 -8.34 -2.51
C ILE A 96 5.79 -8.26 -4.02
N ASP A 97 4.60 -8.51 -4.58
CA ASP A 97 4.24 -8.13 -5.94
C ASP A 97 2.96 -7.30 -5.88
N ALA A 98 3.04 -6.05 -6.28
CA ALA A 98 1.93 -5.11 -6.22
C ALA A 98 1.64 -4.48 -7.58
N THR A 99 0.37 -4.15 -7.79
CA THR A 99 -0.10 -3.45 -8.99
C THR A 99 -0.96 -2.27 -8.60
N VAL A 100 -0.64 -1.09 -9.12
CA VAL A 100 -1.45 0.11 -8.94
C VAL A 100 -2.19 0.40 -10.24
N CYS A 101 -3.51 0.56 -10.14
CA CYS A 101 -4.38 0.91 -11.27
C CYS A 101 -4.75 2.39 -11.19
N ALA A 102 -4.22 3.18 -12.13
CA ALA A 102 -4.48 4.61 -12.22
C ALA A 102 -4.45 5.04 -13.68
N GLU A 103 -5.42 5.82 -14.08
CA GLU A 103 -5.40 6.42 -15.43
C GLU A 103 -4.40 7.57 -15.50
N ARG A 104 -4.38 8.39 -14.45
CA ARG A 104 -3.46 9.51 -14.24
C ARG A 104 -3.13 9.63 -12.74
N PRO A 105 -1.95 10.16 -12.35
CA PRO A 105 -0.80 10.48 -13.21
C PRO A 105 -0.08 9.22 -13.72
N LYS A 106 0.92 9.39 -14.61
CA LYS A 106 1.81 8.28 -15.00
C LYS A 106 2.69 7.91 -13.82
N LEU A 107 2.64 6.65 -13.39
CA LEU A 107 3.30 6.17 -12.17
C LEU A 107 4.67 5.54 -12.42
N ASN A 108 4.94 5.01 -13.60
CA ASN A 108 6.21 4.35 -13.89
C ASN A 108 7.46 5.15 -13.53
N PRO A 109 7.53 6.47 -13.79
CA PRO A 109 8.69 7.27 -13.39
C PRO A 109 8.93 7.31 -11.88
N HIS A 110 7.89 7.06 -11.07
CA HIS A 110 7.93 7.12 -9.62
C HIS A 110 8.22 5.76 -8.96
N VAL A 111 8.12 4.67 -9.71
CA VAL A 111 8.30 3.31 -9.17
C VAL A 111 9.65 3.11 -8.47
N PRO A 112 10.80 3.55 -9.02
CA PRO A 112 12.07 3.39 -8.31
C PRO A 112 12.10 4.07 -6.93
N ALA A 113 11.55 5.27 -6.82
CA ALA A 113 11.47 6.00 -5.55
C ALA A 113 10.51 5.33 -4.55
N MET A 114 9.39 4.79 -5.03
CA MET A 114 8.47 4.00 -4.20
C MET A 114 9.15 2.75 -3.64
N LYS A 115 9.86 2.00 -4.47
CA LYS A 115 10.59 0.80 -4.04
C LYS A 115 11.62 1.11 -2.98
N ALA A 116 12.43 2.15 -3.20
CA ALA A 116 13.45 2.58 -2.24
C ALA A 116 12.82 2.98 -0.90
N CYS A 117 11.73 3.75 -0.94
CA CYS A 117 11.02 4.18 0.26
C CYS A 117 10.44 3.00 1.04
N LEU A 118 9.72 2.10 0.36
CA LEU A 118 9.11 0.94 1.00
C LEU A 118 10.16 -0.01 1.57
N ALA A 119 11.26 -0.25 0.86
CA ALA A 119 12.36 -1.09 1.33
C ALA A 119 12.97 -0.54 2.63
N GLU A 120 13.20 0.77 2.70
CA GLU A 120 13.70 1.43 3.91
C GLU A 120 12.73 1.29 5.08
N VAL A 121 11.45 1.59 4.84
CA VAL A 121 10.40 1.52 5.88
C VAL A 121 10.25 0.11 6.44
N MET A 122 10.32 -0.89 5.57
CA MET A 122 10.13 -2.30 5.92
C MET A 122 11.41 -3.00 6.39
N GLY A 123 12.58 -2.39 6.18
CA GLY A 123 13.86 -2.99 6.54
C GLY A 123 14.21 -4.20 5.66
N VAL A 124 13.92 -4.13 4.37
CA VAL A 124 14.13 -5.22 3.40
C VAL A 124 14.89 -4.72 2.17
N ASP A 125 15.34 -5.63 1.32
CA ASP A 125 15.97 -5.29 0.05
C ASP A 125 14.93 -4.81 -0.97
N GLU A 126 15.33 -3.85 -1.83
CA GLU A 126 14.48 -3.40 -2.93
C GLU A 126 14.10 -4.54 -3.90
N ASP A 127 14.97 -5.54 -4.05
CA ASP A 127 14.69 -6.72 -4.88
C ASP A 127 13.50 -7.57 -4.37
N GLN A 128 13.16 -7.44 -3.09
CA GLN A 128 11.99 -8.11 -2.51
C GLN A 128 10.66 -7.40 -2.84
N ILE A 129 10.71 -6.23 -3.48
CA ILE A 129 9.53 -5.41 -3.76
C ILE A 129 9.38 -5.20 -5.26
N SER A 130 8.30 -5.73 -5.83
CA SER A 130 7.88 -5.48 -7.22
C SER A 130 6.67 -4.57 -7.22
N ILE A 131 6.73 -3.48 -7.98
CA ILE A 131 5.62 -2.55 -8.18
C ILE A 131 5.41 -2.36 -9.68
N LYS A 132 4.18 -2.60 -10.11
CA LYS A 132 3.73 -2.39 -11.50
C LYS A 132 2.60 -1.37 -11.49
N ALA A 133 2.51 -0.60 -12.54
CA ALA A 133 1.41 0.35 -12.75
C ALA A 133 0.69 0.02 -14.05
N THR A 134 -0.62 0.16 -14.05
CA THR A 134 -1.45 -0.04 -15.23
C THR A 134 -2.59 0.97 -15.28
N THR A 135 -3.09 1.23 -16.47
CA THR A 135 -4.39 1.88 -16.64
C THR A 135 -5.48 0.81 -16.67
N THR A 136 -6.74 1.24 -16.75
CA THR A 136 -7.86 0.34 -17.02
C THR A 136 -8.45 0.59 -18.42
N GLU A 137 -7.64 1.10 -19.33
CA GLU A 137 -8.04 1.37 -20.73
C GLU A 137 -9.30 2.26 -20.81
N LYS A 138 -9.37 3.27 -19.94
CA LYS A 138 -10.50 4.20 -19.78
C LYS A 138 -11.81 3.55 -19.33
N LEU A 139 -11.75 2.34 -18.81
CA LEU A 139 -12.91 1.61 -18.29
C LEU A 139 -13.08 1.82 -16.78
N GLY A 140 -14.34 1.86 -16.34
CA GLY A 140 -14.72 1.92 -14.95
C GLY A 140 -14.29 3.21 -14.23
N PHE A 141 -14.34 3.18 -12.90
CA PHE A 141 -14.03 4.36 -12.07
C PHE A 141 -12.58 4.79 -12.21
N THR A 142 -11.65 3.86 -12.36
CA THR A 142 -10.24 4.18 -12.61
C THR A 142 -10.08 4.88 -13.95
N GLY A 143 -10.71 4.34 -14.99
CA GLY A 143 -10.66 4.90 -16.33
C GLY A 143 -11.32 6.27 -16.45
N ARG A 144 -12.29 6.58 -15.60
CA ARG A 144 -12.92 7.90 -15.49
C ARG A 144 -12.17 8.83 -14.53
N MET A 145 -11.02 8.42 -14.00
CA MET A 145 -10.21 9.20 -13.06
C MET A 145 -10.96 9.59 -11.77
N GLU A 146 -11.87 8.73 -11.32
CA GLU A 146 -12.60 8.92 -10.06
C GLU A 146 -11.83 8.43 -8.85
N GLY A 147 -10.89 7.51 -9.05
CA GLY A 147 -10.10 6.94 -7.98
C GLY A 147 -8.89 6.15 -8.49
N ILE A 148 -8.08 5.72 -7.54
CA ILE A 148 -6.94 4.83 -7.74
C ILE A 148 -7.15 3.60 -6.89
N SER A 149 -6.86 2.41 -7.45
CA SER A 149 -6.88 1.16 -6.71
C SER A 149 -5.51 0.50 -6.71
N ALA A 150 -5.25 -0.33 -5.71
CA ALA A 150 -4.03 -1.08 -5.59
C ALA A 150 -4.32 -2.51 -5.15
N TYR A 151 -3.53 -3.42 -5.68
CA TYR A 151 -3.52 -4.85 -5.35
C TYR A 151 -2.12 -5.20 -4.86
N ALA A 152 -2.03 -5.98 -3.81
CA ALA A 152 -0.75 -6.47 -3.33
C ALA A 152 -0.85 -7.96 -3.02
N THR A 153 0.16 -8.69 -3.44
CA THR A 153 0.37 -10.08 -3.02
C THR A 153 1.69 -10.13 -2.28
N VAL A 154 1.70 -10.77 -1.12
CA VAL A 154 2.90 -10.94 -0.31
C VAL A 154 3.14 -12.40 -0.01
N LEU A 155 4.40 -12.75 0.10
CA LEU A 155 4.84 -14.01 0.65
C LEU A 155 5.61 -13.74 1.92
N ILE A 156 5.17 -14.34 3.03
CA ILE A 156 5.86 -14.27 4.31
C ILE A 156 6.30 -15.66 4.74
N GLN A 157 7.34 -15.73 5.55
CA GLN A 157 7.90 -17.01 5.99
C GLN A 157 8.34 -16.96 7.45
N LYS A 158 8.33 -18.12 8.10
CA LYS A 158 8.97 -18.30 9.41
C LYS A 158 10.36 -18.91 9.21
N GLY A 159 11.30 -18.38 9.94
CA GLY A 159 12.63 -18.96 10.04
C GLY A 159 12.64 -20.32 10.75
#